data_5dd624bbbf776799f8569267e0431739
#
_entry.id   5dd624bbbf776799f8569267e0431739
#
_cell.length_a   1.000
_cell.length_b   1.000
_cell.length_c   1.000
_cell.angle_alpha   90.00
_cell.angle_beta   90.00
_cell.angle_gamma   90.00
#
_symmetry.space_group_name_H-M   'P 1'
#
loop_
_entity.id
_entity.type
_entity.pdbx_description
1 polymer ?
#
loop_
_entity_poly.entity_id
_entity_poly.type
_entity_poly.pdbx_seq_one_letter_code
_entity_poly.pdbx_strand_id
1 'polypeptide(L)'
;LEDWARALAECPVPTEPLCRELSRGRTAHAARAVRVLRTADDARASLADFGAGRIDDWLQGNPEPMAGAGRAVLLFPGQGAQSVQQARGLLEGWPGFRERFTGLIEKSQAHEDLFAACYGAGASDATVRRTDIAQPLLVAFQIALAQTVIDAGISPIAVVGHSVGELSAAAIAGAMDPAQAVQLAAVRGSLMQQRCRPGAMIAVALPADSLAPYLADHLDSLSIASLNAPDQTVVAGAPDAITALASRLERDAVAVVRIAVEHAFHSPLVLPVLDELEQLWRTIETRDPVVPLAS
;
A
#
# COMPACT_ATOMS: atom_id res chain seq x y z
N LEU A 1 16.71 31.98 -1.71
CA LEU A 1 16.23 30.86 -0.87
C LEU A 1 17.13 30.64 0.34
N GLU A 2 18.45 30.61 0.15
CA GLU A 2 19.42 30.36 1.23
C GLU A 2 19.37 31.41 2.35
N ASP A 3 19.29 32.71 2.01
CA ASP A 3 19.16 33.77 3.00
C ASP A 3 17.84 33.67 3.79
N TRP A 4 16.78 33.25 3.14
CA TRP A 4 15.50 32.98 3.76
C TRP A 4 15.56 31.79 4.72
N ALA A 5 16.19 30.70 4.31
CA ALA A 5 16.35 29.50 5.14
C ALA A 5 17.18 29.80 6.39
N ARG A 6 18.22 30.62 6.26
CA ARG A 6 19.05 31.08 7.38
C ARG A 6 18.23 31.92 8.38
N ALA A 7 17.47 32.89 7.88
CA ALA A 7 16.59 33.72 8.73
C ALA A 7 15.51 32.90 9.44
N LEU A 8 14.95 31.87 8.78
CA LEU A 8 13.95 30.98 9.37
C LEU A 8 14.55 30.04 10.44
N ALA A 9 15.79 29.58 10.27
CA ALA A 9 16.48 28.76 11.26
C ALA A 9 16.68 29.51 12.61
N GLU A 10 16.86 30.83 12.54
CA GLU A 10 17.04 31.72 13.69
C GLU A 10 15.71 32.27 14.24
N CYS A 11 14.57 31.97 13.58
CA CYS A 11 13.27 32.49 13.95
C CYS A 11 12.82 31.97 15.33
N PRO A 12 12.37 32.84 16.25
CA PRO A 12 11.95 32.43 17.60
C PRO A 12 10.55 31.79 17.62
N VAL A 13 9.83 31.79 16.51
CA VAL A 13 8.49 31.19 16.40
C VAL A 13 8.60 29.66 16.53
N PRO A 14 7.68 28.99 17.26
CA PRO A 14 7.63 27.54 17.31
C PRO A 14 7.58 26.92 15.90
N THR A 15 8.29 25.80 15.72
CA THR A 15 8.52 25.22 14.39
C THR A 15 7.23 24.77 13.67
N GLU A 16 6.26 24.20 14.39
CA GLU A 16 5.03 23.72 13.78
C GLU A 16 4.14 24.85 13.22
N PRO A 17 3.83 25.93 13.97
CA PRO A 17 3.16 27.11 13.40
C PRO A 17 3.94 27.73 12.23
N LEU A 18 5.29 27.79 12.33
CA LEU A 18 6.12 28.31 11.26
C LEU A 18 5.99 27.48 9.99
N CYS A 19 6.10 26.16 10.07
CA CYS A 19 5.93 25.27 8.93
C CYS A 19 4.52 25.40 8.30
N ARG A 20 3.48 25.56 9.12
CA ARG A 20 2.11 25.75 8.65
C ARG A 20 1.96 27.05 7.88
N GLU A 21 2.50 28.15 8.39
CA GLU A 21 2.48 29.45 7.70
C GLU A 21 3.29 29.42 6.41
N LEU A 22 4.46 28.78 6.40
CA LEU A 22 5.29 28.64 5.20
C LEU A 22 4.60 27.82 4.11
N SER A 23 3.81 26.80 4.47
CA SER A 23 3.10 25.94 3.51
C SER A 23 1.84 26.57 2.93
N ARG A 24 1.20 27.51 3.65
CA ARG A 24 -0.11 28.09 3.29
C ARG A 24 -0.09 29.58 2.98
N GLY A 25 0.77 30.32 3.66
CA GLY A 25 0.77 31.79 3.65
C GLY A 25 1.65 32.43 2.57
N ARG A 26 2.29 31.64 1.69
CA ARG A 26 3.23 32.14 0.69
C ARG A 26 2.77 31.86 -0.73
N THR A 27 3.12 32.78 -1.63
CA THR A 27 2.96 32.57 -3.06
C THR A 27 3.74 31.36 -3.49
N ALA A 28 3.09 30.44 -4.21
CA ALA A 28 3.73 29.26 -4.76
C ALA A 28 4.60 29.66 -5.97
N HIS A 29 5.90 29.81 -5.75
CA HIS A 29 6.86 30.07 -6.82
C HIS A 29 7.20 28.80 -7.61
N ALA A 30 7.73 28.97 -8.84
CA ALA A 30 8.18 27.85 -9.66
C ALA A 30 9.33 27.08 -8.99
N ALA A 31 10.35 27.78 -8.48
CA ALA A 31 11.43 27.13 -7.72
C ALA A 31 10.96 26.78 -6.30
N ARG A 32 11.00 25.50 -5.97
CA ARG A 32 10.55 24.96 -4.68
C ARG A 32 11.53 23.94 -4.14
N ALA A 33 11.63 23.90 -2.82
CA ALA A 33 12.37 22.86 -2.11
C ALA A 33 11.47 22.31 -0.99
N VAL A 34 11.40 20.99 -0.86
CA VAL A 34 10.56 20.29 0.12
C VAL A 34 11.40 19.26 0.86
N ARG A 35 11.23 19.18 2.17
CA ARG A 35 11.80 18.13 3.01
C ARG A 35 10.78 17.69 4.05
N VAL A 36 10.69 16.38 4.27
CA VAL A 36 9.90 15.81 5.37
C VAL A 36 10.74 15.83 6.63
N LEU A 37 10.21 16.43 7.70
CA LEU A 37 10.89 16.63 8.98
C LEU A 37 10.16 15.83 10.06
N ARG A 38 10.90 15.26 11.00
CA ARG A 38 10.35 14.43 12.08
C ARG A 38 10.21 15.19 13.39
N THR A 39 11.08 16.15 13.65
CA THR A 39 11.11 16.93 14.88
C THR A 39 11.32 18.42 14.62
N ALA A 40 11.09 19.25 15.62
CA ALA A 40 11.35 20.68 15.54
C ALA A 40 12.84 20.98 15.39
N ASP A 41 13.71 20.19 16.02
CA ASP A 41 15.16 20.36 15.93
C ASP A 41 15.65 19.96 14.53
N ASP A 42 15.10 18.88 13.93
CA ASP A 42 15.37 18.52 12.54
C ASP A 42 15.00 19.66 11.57
N ALA A 43 13.89 20.37 11.84
CA ALA A 43 13.46 21.47 10.99
C ALA A 43 14.48 22.62 11.01
N ARG A 44 14.95 23.02 12.19
CA ARG A 44 15.93 24.10 12.34
C ARG A 44 17.28 23.72 11.74
N ALA A 45 17.76 22.51 12.02
CA ALA A 45 19.01 22.01 11.44
C ALA A 45 18.91 21.94 9.91
N SER A 46 17.79 21.43 9.37
CA SER A 46 17.56 21.34 7.93
C SER A 46 17.51 22.70 7.23
N LEU A 47 16.88 23.70 7.85
CA LEU A 47 16.86 25.07 7.33
C LEU A 47 18.24 25.72 7.37
N ALA A 48 19.01 25.49 8.44
CA ALA A 48 20.40 25.97 8.54
C ALA A 48 21.30 25.30 7.48
N ASP A 49 21.13 23.99 7.25
CA ASP A 49 21.83 23.25 6.21
C ASP A 49 21.50 23.78 4.81
N PHE A 50 20.21 23.99 4.52
CA PHE A 50 19.77 24.58 3.26
C PHE A 50 20.36 25.99 3.07
N GLY A 51 20.34 26.82 4.11
CA GLY A 51 20.93 28.16 4.09
C GLY A 51 22.47 28.18 3.93
N ALA A 52 23.14 27.05 4.19
CA ALA A 52 24.55 26.84 3.97
C ALA A 52 24.87 26.11 2.64
N GLY A 53 23.87 25.92 1.78
CA GLY A 53 24.00 25.24 0.48
C GLY A 53 24.09 23.71 0.57
N ARG A 54 23.85 23.11 1.73
CA ARG A 54 23.74 21.65 1.91
C ARG A 54 22.30 21.19 1.66
N ILE A 55 22.06 20.69 0.45
CA ILE A 55 20.72 20.48 -0.11
C ILE A 55 20.43 19.03 -0.52
N ASP A 56 21.32 18.09 -0.23
CA ASP A 56 21.26 16.71 -0.69
C ASP A 56 19.98 15.98 -0.23
N ASP A 57 19.48 16.32 0.96
CA ASP A 57 18.24 15.72 1.52
C ASP A 57 16.96 16.48 1.15
N TRP A 58 17.04 17.50 0.29
CA TRP A 58 15.89 18.27 -0.14
C TRP A 58 15.42 17.86 -1.53
N LEU A 59 14.13 17.55 -1.66
CA LEU A 59 13.51 17.45 -2.98
C LEU A 59 13.39 18.84 -3.57
N GLN A 60 14.12 19.08 -4.63
CA GLN A 60 14.10 20.35 -5.36
C GLN A 60 13.41 20.16 -6.70
N GLY A 61 12.67 21.16 -7.11
CA GLY A 61 12.01 21.19 -8.39
C GLY A 61 11.73 22.61 -8.85
N ASN A 62 11.73 22.78 -10.13
CA ASN A 62 11.19 23.94 -10.82
C ASN A 62 10.02 23.44 -11.66
N PRO A 63 8.91 23.00 -11.02
CA PRO A 63 7.79 22.48 -11.76
C PRO A 63 7.27 23.60 -12.66
N GLU A 64 7.35 23.39 -13.96
CA GLU A 64 6.47 24.10 -14.89
C GLU A 64 5.05 23.99 -14.31
N PRO A 65 4.24 25.05 -14.36
CA PRO A 65 2.82 24.95 -13.98
C PRO A 65 2.18 23.91 -14.90
N MET A 66 2.19 22.65 -14.50
CA MET A 66 1.50 21.61 -15.25
C MET A 66 0.01 21.95 -15.22
N ALA A 67 -0.57 22.14 -16.40
CA ALA A 67 -2.01 22.12 -16.56
C ALA A 67 -2.52 20.81 -15.94
N GLY A 68 -3.26 20.91 -14.82
CA GLY A 68 -3.70 19.75 -14.05
C GLY A 68 -2.89 19.47 -12.77
N ALA A 69 -2.26 20.51 -12.18
CA ALA A 69 -1.67 20.40 -10.84
C ALA A 69 -2.65 19.74 -9.86
N GLY A 70 -2.18 18.74 -9.11
CA GLY A 70 -3.01 17.93 -8.21
C GLY A 70 -3.59 16.66 -8.86
N ARG A 71 -3.42 16.43 -10.18
CA ARG A 71 -3.86 15.19 -10.84
C ARG A 71 -2.88 14.06 -10.59
N ALA A 72 -3.38 12.90 -10.23
CA ALA A 72 -2.55 11.71 -9.93
C ALA A 72 -3.23 10.41 -10.35
N VAL A 73 -2.43 9.39 -10.65
CA VAL A 73 -2.88 8.00 -10.67
C VAL A 73 -2.64 7.43 -9.28
N LEU A 74 -3.66 6.85 -8.66
CA LEU A 74 -3.53 6.19 -7.37
C LEU A 74 -3.33 4.69 -7.58
N LEU A 75 -2.26 4.16 -6.99
CA LEU A 75 -1.91 2.73 -7.05
C LEU A 75 -2.17 2.08 -5.69
N PHE A 76 -2.91 0.97 -5.69
CA PHE A 76 -3.28 0.22 -4.50
C PHE A 76 -2.59 -1.15 -4.52
N PRO A 77 -1.52 -1.34 -3.73
CA PRO A 77 -0.80 -2.60 -3.69
C PRO A 77 -1.61 -3.72 -3.05
N GLY A 78 -1.21 -4.96 -3.34
CA GLY A 78 -1.71 -6.16 -2.70
C GLY A 78 -1.13 -6.39 -1.30
N GLN A 79 -1.45 -7.56 -0.72
CA GLN A 79 -0.95 -8.01 0.57
C GLN A 79 0.58 -8.17 0.54
N GLY A 80 1.24 -7.79 1.63
CA GLY A 80 2.70 -7.79 1.80
C GLY A 80 3.27 -6.43 2.20
N ALA A 81 2.51 -5.35 2.02
CA ALA A 81 2.92 -3.98 2.37
C ALA A 81 2.54 -3.57 3.81
N GLN A 82 1.75 -4.38 4.53
CA GLN A 82 1.31 -4.09 5.89
C GLN A 82 2.45 -4.30 6.91
N SER A 83 2.42 -3.50 7.97
CA SER A 83 3.37 -3.59 9.08
C SER A 83 2.69 -3.25 10.42
N VAL A 84 3.27 -3.75 11.50
CA VAL A 84 2.88 -3.33 12.85
C VAL A 84 3.01 -1.82 12.99
N GLN A 85 2.03 -1.19 13.66
CA GLN A 85 1.99 0.26 13.85
C GLN A 85 1.91 1.07 12.55
N GLN A 86 1.47 0.44 11.45
CA GLN A 86 1.31 1.13 10.18
C GLN A 86 0.50 2.41 10.31
N ALA A 87 1.00 3.50 9.76
CA ALA A 87 0.35 4.81 9.79
C ALA A 87 0.09 5.42 11.17
N ARG A 88 0.78 4.99 12.25
CA ARG A 88 0.62 5.55 13.58
C ARG A 88 0.70 7.08 13.58
N GLY A 89 1.68 7.65 12.90
CA GLY A 89 1.82 9.10 12.79
C GLY A 89 0.62 9.80 12.14
N LEU A 90 -0.05 9.14 11.16
CA LEU A 90 -1.29 9.67 10.56
C LEU A 90 -2.46 9.55 11.54
N LEU A 91 -2.56 8.45 12.28
CA LEU A 91 -3.59 8.27 13.31
C LEU A 91 -3.47 9.32 14.44
N GLU A 92 -2.26 9.65 14.84
CA GLU A 92 -1.99 10.63 15.90
C GLU A 92 -2.14 12.07 15.40
N GLY A 93 -1.60 12.36 14.20
CA GLY A 93 -1.46 13.72 13.69
C GLY A 93 -2.56 14.19 12.75
N TRP A 94 -3.40 13.29 12.21
CA TRP A 94 -4.41 13.67 11.21
C TRP A 94 -5.81 13.16 11.57
N PRO A 95 -6.63 13.97 12.25
CA PRO A 95 -7.95 13.54 12.74
C PRO A 95 -8.86 12.99 11.64
N GLY A 96 -8.90 13.60 10.45
CA GLY A 96 -9.71 13.13 9.32
C GLY A 96 -9.30 11.76 8.79
N PHE A 97 -8.01 11.43 8.79
CA PHE A 97 -7.55 10.08 8.47
C PHE A 97 -7.99 9.09 9.57
N ARG A 98 -7.79 9.44 10.84
CA ARG A 98 -8.18 8.60 11.97
C ARG A 98 -9.65 8.24 11.92
N GLU A 99 -10.53 9.22 11.76
CA GLU A 99 -11.98 9.03 11.71
C GLU A 99 -12.39 8.08 10.58
N ARG A 100 -11.85 8.27 9.37
CA ARG A 100 -12.12 7.38 8.23
C ARG A 100 -11.63 5.97 8.47
N PHE A 101 -10.39 5.82 8.91
CA PHE A 101 -9.76 4.52 9.10
C PHE A 101 -10.48 3.70 10.19
N THR A 102 -10.73 4.31 11.36
CA THR A 102 -11.45 3.62 12.45
C THR A 102 -12.89 3.31 12.05
N GLY A 103 -13.59 4.24 11.41
CA GLY A 103 -14.96 4.01 10.94
C GLY A 103 -15.08 2.91 9.88
N LEU A 104 -14.08 2.73 9.02
CA LEU A 104 -14.02 1.62 8.08
C LEU A 104 -13.78 0.29 8.79
N ILE A 105 -12.87 0.24 9.76
CA ILE A 105 -12.60 -0.96 10.57
C ILE A 105 -13.85 -1.37 11.35
N GLU A 106 -14.54 -0.46 12.01
CA GLU A 106 -15.76 -0.74 12.76
C GLU A 106 -16.87 -1.32 11.86
N LYS A 107 -17.00 -0.81 10.64
CA LYS A 107 -17.99 -1.28 9.66
C LYS A 107 -17.60 -2.60 8.99
N SER A 108 -16.38 -3.04 9.07
CA SER A 108 -15.90 -4.26 8.42
C SER A 108 -16.56 -5.54 8.94
N GLN A 109 -17.10 -5.49 10.16
CA GLN A 109 -17.64 -6.67 10.87
C GLN A 109 -16.64 -7.84 10.95
N ALA A 110 -15.35 -7.51 10.97
CA ALA A 110 -14.30 -8.51 11.12
C ALA A 110 -14.44 -9.22 12.47
N HIS A 111 -14.22 -10.54 12.48
CA HIS A 111 -14.28 -11.34 13.71
C HIS A 111 -13.17 -11.02 14.70
N GLU A 112 -12.05 -10.51 14.21
CA GLU A 112 -10.90 -10.13 15.01
C GLU A 112 -10.87 -8.62 15.23
N ASP A 113 -10.37 -8.18 16.37
CA ASP A 113 -10.10 -6.77 16.61
C ASP A 113 -8.87 -6.33 15.78
N LEU A 114 -9.12 -5.85 14.57
CA LEU A 114 -8.10 -5.41 13.63
C LEU A 114 -7.24 -4.28 14.20
N PHE A 115 -7.84 -3.41 15.02
CA PHE A 115 -7.12 -2.31 15.62
C PHE A 115 -6.14 -2.81 16.67
N ALA A 116 -6.59 -3.71 17.58
CA ALA A 116 -5.73 -4.33 18.57
C ALA A 116 -4.63 -5.19 17.93
N ALA A 117 -4.94 -5.88 16.83
CA ALA A 117 -3.97 -6.69 16.09
C ALA A 117 -2.80 -5.86 15.53
N CYS A 118 -3.04 -4.61 15.13
CA CYS A 118 -2.01 -3.72 14.57
C CYS A 118 -1.36 -2.79 15.60
N TYR A 119 -2.12 -2.31 16.58
CA TYR A 119 -1.70 -1.22 17.50
C TYR A 119 -1.70 -1.63 18.97
N GLY A 120 -2.27 -2.77 19.34
CA GLY A 120 -2.33 -3.27 20.71
C GLY A 120 -0.98 -3.72 21.26
N ALA A 121 -0.94 -3.98 22.57
CA ALA A 121 0.28 -4.45 23.26
C ALA A 121 0.79 -5.82 22.77
N GLY A 122 -0.10 -6.65 22.18
CA GLY A 122 0.24 -7.95 21.58
C GLY A 122 0.48 -7.89 20.06
N ALA A 123 0.49 -6.71 19.43
CA ALA A 123 0.71 -6.55 18.01
C ALA A 123 2.10 -7.06 17.61
N SER A 124 2.15 -7.84 16.54
CA SER A 124 3.39 -8.41 16.02
C SER A 124 3.33 -8.52 14.49
N ASP A 125 4.49 -8.60 13.87
CA ASP A 125 4.56 -8.83 12.41
C ASP A 125 3.87 -10.15 12.02
N ALA A 126 3.94 -11.19 12.85
CA ALA A 126 3.23 -12.44 12.62
C ALA A 126 1.70 -12.21 12.60
N THR A 127 1.18 -11.45 13.55
CA THR A 127 -0.24 -11.14 13.65
C THR A 127 -0.73 -10.39 12.41
N VAL A 128 -0.04 -9.31 12.01
CA VAL A 128 -0.47 -8.50 10.85
C VAL A 128 -0.23 -9.18 9.50
N ARG A 129 0.51 -10.31 9.46
CA ARG A 129 0.67 -11.13 8.25
C ARG A 129 -0.45 -12.13 8.04
N ARG A 130 -1.19 -12.50 9.08
CA ARG A 130 -2.37 -13.35 8.94
C ARG A 130 -3.31 -12.73 7.92
N THR A 131 -3.81 -13.55 7.00
CA THR A 131 -4.59 -13.06 5.85
C THR A 131 -5.93 -12.44 6.27
N ASP A 132 -6.56 -12.97 7.34
CA ASP A 132 -7.79 -12.44 7.94
C ASP A 132 -7.63 -11.08 8.63
N ILE A 133 -6.40 -10.72 8.99
CA ILE A 133 -6.04 -9.41 9.54
C ILE A 133 -5.51 -8.49 8.42
N ALA A 134 -4.59 -8.99 7.62
CA ALA A 134 -3.87 -8.21 6.61
C ALA A 134 -4.80 -7.58 5.57
N GLN A 135 -5.75 -8.36 5.02
CA GLN A 135 -6.59 -7.89 3.93
C GLN A 135 -7.53 -6.74 4.34
N PRO A 136 -8.39 -6.88 5.36
CA PRO A 136 -9.26 -5.78 5.75
C PRO A 136 -8.51 -4.57 6.29
N LEU A 137 -7.40 -4.78 7.03
CA LEU A 137 -6.57 -3.69 7.53
C LEU A 137 -5.94 -2.88 6.39
N LEU A 138 -5.41 -3.57 5.37
CA LEU A 138 -4.79 -2.93 4.22
C LEU A 138 -5.82 -2.17 3.38
N VAL A 139 -6.98 -2.76 3.10
CA VAL A 139 -8.05 -2.10 2.33
C VAL A 139 -8.60 -0.88 3.07
N ALA A 140 -8.85 -0.98 4.38
CA ALA A 140 -9.30 0.16 5.18
C ALA A 140 -8.25 1.29 5.20
N PHE A 141 -6.97 0.95 5.37
CA PHE A 141 -5.86 1.90 5.33
C PHE A 141 -5.76 2.61 3.97
N GLN A 142 -5.76 1.85 2.89
CA GLN A 142 -5.63 2.38 1.53
C GLN A 142 -6.79 3.33 1.18
N ILE A 143 -8.02 2.96 1.50
CA ILE A 143 -9.20 3.79 1.25
C ILE A 143 -9.13 5.08 2.10
N ALA A 144 -8.86 4.95 3.41
CA ALA A 144 -8.77 6.11 4.29
C ALA A 144 -7.66 7.09 3.86
N LEU A 145 -6.50 6.58 3.45
CA LEU A 145 -5.40 7.40 2.96
C LEU A 145 -5.77 8.09 1.64
N ALA A 146 -6.32 7.34 0.68
CA ALA A 146 -6.73 7.90 -0.60
C ALA A 146 -7.76 9.01 -0.44
N GLN A 147 -8.81 8.82 0.35
CA GLN A 147 -9.81 9.85 0.65
C GLN A 147 -9.18 11.07 1.33
N THR A 148 -8.19 10.85 2.19
CA THR A 148 -7.50 11.93 2.88
C THR A 148 -6.66 12.78 1.93
N VAL A 149 -5.95 12.17 0.98
CA VAL A 149 -5.18 12.93 -0.02
C VAL A 149 -6.08 13.60 -1.07
N ILE A 150 -7.24 12.99 -1.40
CA ILE A 150 -8.25 13.61 -2.26
C ILE A 150 -8.80 14.88 -1.63
N ASP A 151 -9.16 14.84 -0.34
CA ASP A 151 -9.62 16.03 0.38
C ASP A 151 -8.53 17.10 0.54
N ALA A 152 -7.27 16.70 0.52
CA ALA A 152 -6.13 17.61 0.49
C ALA A 152 -5.90 18.25 -0.91
N GLY A 153 -6.75 17.92 -1.91
CA GLY A 153 -6.73 18.54 -3.23
C GLY A 153 -6.10 17.68 -4.34
N ILE A 154 -5.77 16.42 -4.06
CA ILE A 154 -5.36 15.49 -5.11
C ILE A 154 -6.59 15.00 -5.87
N SER A 155 -6.58 15.14 -7.20
CA SER A 155 -7.64 14.68 -8.09
C SER A 155 -7.20 13.41 -8.83
N PRO A 156 -7.74 12.24 -8.50
CA PRO A 156 -7.38 11.01 -9.20
C PRO A 156 -7.89 11.06 -10.64
N ILE A 157 -6.98 10.82 -11.60
CA ILE A 157 -7.32 10.69 -13.03
C ILE A 157 -7.48 9.24 -13.46
N ALA A 158 -6.94 8.32 -12.68
CA ALA A 158 -7.14 6.89 -12.77
C ALA A 158 -6.76 6.24 -11.44
N VAL A 159 -7.28 5.06 -11.20
CA VAL A 159 -6.91 4.20 -10.09
C VAL A 159 -6.50 2.83 -10.62
N VAL A 160 -5.53 2.19 -9.98
CA VAL A 160 -5.03 0.86 -10.34
C VAL A 160 -4.96 0.02 -9.07
N GLY A 161 -5.56 -1.16 -9.08
CA GLY A 161 -5.47 -2.12 -7.99
C GLY A 161 -4.60 -3.31 -8.36
N HIS A 162 -3.92 -3.88 -7.37
CA HIS A 162 -3.23 -5.14 -7.51
C HIS A 162 -3.74 -6.13 -6.46
N SER A 163 -4.29 -7.28 -6.91
CA SER A 163 -4.84 -8.32 -6.02
C SER A 163 -5.90 -7.74 -5.07
N VAL A 164 -5.74 -7.85 -3.74
CA VAL A 164 -6.70 -7.28 -2.76
C VAL A 164 -6.80 -5.74 -2.86
N GLY A 165 -5.79 -5.07 -3.38
CA GLY A 165 -5.82 -3.63 -3.65
C GLY A 165 -6.85 -3.22 -4.69
N GLU A 166 -7.37 -4.15 -5.51
CA GLU A 166 -8.47 -3.91 -6.45
C GLU A 166 -9.76 -3.50 -5.73
N LEU A 167 -10.00 -4.00 -4.52
CA LEU A 167 -11.13 -3.57 -3.69
C LEU A 167 -11.02 -2.10 -3.28
N SER A 168 -9.81 -1.66 -2.92
CA SER A 168 -9.54 -0.25 -2.63
C SER A 168 -9.70 0.63 -3.87
N ALA A 169 -9.18 0.16 -5.01
CA ALA A 169 -9.31 0.87 -6.28
C ALA A 169 -10.78 1.00 -6.70
N ALA A 170 -11.58 -0.08 -6.59
CA ALA A 170 -13.01 -0.06 -6.88
C ALA A 170 -13.77 0.92 -5.98
N ALA A 171 -13.46 0.94 -4.67
CA ALA A 171 -14.07 1.87 -3.73
C ALA A 171 -13.74 3.34 -4.07
N ILE A 172 -12.49 3.65 -4.37
CA ILE A 172 -12.06 5.02 -4.72
C ILE A 172 -12.56 5.42 -6.11
N ALA A 173 -12.70 4.48 -7.04
CA ALA A 173 -13.35 4.73 -8.32
C ALA A 173 -14.85 5.01 -8.22
N GLY A 174 -15.49 4.77 -7.06
CA GLY A 174 -16.93 4.89 -6.87
C GLY A 174 -17.73 3.66 -7.35
N ALA A 175 -17.05 2.61 -7.77
CA ALA A 175 -17.68 1.37 -8.25
C ALA A 175 -18.24 0.50 -7.12
N MET A 176 -17.78 0.70 -5.87
CA MET A 176 -18.19 -0.05 -4.68
C MET A 176 -18.23 0.86 -3.45
N ASP A 177 -19.11 0.55 -2.50
CA ASP A 177 -19.11 1.24 -1.20
C ASP A 177 -17.82 0.92 -0.42
N PRO A 178 -17.15 1.92 0.17
CA PRO A 178 -15.91 1.73 0.94
C PRO A 178 -16.03 0.72 2.09
N ALA A 179 -17.15 0.71 2.82
CA ALA A 179 -17.35 -0.23 3.92
C ALA A 179 -17.60 -1.65 3.40
N GLN A 180 -18.31 -1.81 2.29
CA GLN A 180 -18.46 -3.10 1.62
C GLN A 180 -17.13 -3.65 1.12
N ALA A 181 -16.23 -2.80 0.59
CA ALA A 181 -14.90 -3.22 0.16
C ALA A 181 -14.08 -3.80 1.33
N VAL A 182 -14.11 -3.15 2.50
CA VAL A 182 -13.41 -3.64 3.71
C VAL A 182 -14.07 -4.91 4.25
N GLN A 183 -15.41 -5.00 4.25
CA GLN A 183 -16.14 -6.19 4.66
C GLN A 183 -15.82 -7.38 3.75
N LEU A 184 -15.80 -7.17 2.43
CA LEU A 184 -15.42 -8.21 1.46
C LEU A 184 -13.98 -8.68 1.68
N ALA A 185 -13.05 -7.75 1.96
CA ALA A 185 -11.68 -8.10 2.31
C ALA A 185 -11.59 -8.92 3.59
N ALA A 186 -12.42 -8.62 4.61
CA ALA A 186 -12.46 -9.35 5.87
C ALA A 186 -12.98 -10.79 5.67
N VAL A 187 -14.09 -10.96 4.96
CA VAL A 187 -14.64 -12.29 4.66
C VAL A 187 -13.67 -13.09 3.79
N ARG A 188 -13.12 -12.48 2.74
CA ARG A 188 -12.14 -13.13 1.86
C ARG A 188 -10.91 -13.58 2.64
N GLY A 189 -10.37 -12.71 3.49
CA GLY A 189 -9.22 -13.02 4.34
C GLY A 189 -9.52 -14.15 5.31
N SER A 190 -10.66 -14.12 5.98
CA SER A 190 -11.11 -15.15 6.93
C SER A 190 -11.30 -16.51 6.26
N LEU A 191 -11.98 -16.57 5.13
CA LEU A 191 -12.16 -17.81 4.38
C LEU A 191 -10.82 -18.41 3.95
N MET A 192 -9.92 -17.59 3.42
CA MET A 192 -8.57 -18.04 3.03
C MET A 192 -7.76 -18.54 4.23
N GLN A 193 -7.79 -17.82 5.36
CA GLN A 193 -7.06 -18.20 6.56
C GLN A 193 -7.55 -19.53 7.15
N GLN A 194 -8.86 -19.79 7.07
CA GLN A 194 -9.47 -20.98 7.69
C GLN A 194 -9.45 -22.23 6.78
N ARG A 195 -9.50 -22.07 5.46
CA ARG A 195 -9.77 -23.18 4.53
C ARG A 195 -8.68 -23.43 3.50
N CYS A 196 -7.83 -22.43 3.21
CA CYS A 196 -6.73 -22.66 2.30
C CYS A 196 -5.57 -23.34 3.04
N ARG A 197 -4.94 -24.29 2.35
CA ARG A 197 -3.71 -24.91 2.87
C ARG A 197 -2.58 -23.88 2.90
N PRO A 198 -1.60 -24.06 3.80
CA PRO A 198 -0.39 -23.26 3.77
C PRO A 198 0.27 -23.30 2.39
N GLY A 199 0.77 -22.17 1.97
CA GLY A 199 1.44 -22.00 0.68
C GLY A 199 2.57 -20.98 0.78
N ALA A 200 3.35 -20.86 -0.28
CA ALA A 200 4.43 -19.89 -0.36
C ALA A 200 4.43 -19.20 -1.73
N MET A 201 5.06 -18.04 -1.77
CA MET A 201 5.21 -17.26 -2.99
C MET A 201 6.62 -16.68 -3.09
N ILE A 202 7.13 -16.61 -4.32
CA ILE A 202 8.41 -15.97 -4.64
C ILE A 202 8.25 -15.03 -5.82
N ALA A 203 8.92 -13.89 -5.76
CA ALA A 203 9.14 -13.03 -6.92
C ALA A 203 10.48 -13.44 -7.57
N VAL A 204 10.45 -13.65 -8.87
CA VAL A 204 11.58 -14.13 -9.68
C VAL A 204 11.92 -13.08 -10.72
N ALA A 205 13.19 -12.70 -10.82
CA ALA A 205 13.67 -11.73 -11.81
C ALA A 205 13.85 -12.39 -13.20
N LEU A 206 12.76 -12.92 -13.75
CA LEU A 206 12.67 -13.50 -15.09
C LEU A 206 11.32 -13.19 -15.73
N PRO A 207 11.28 -13.04 -17.08
CA PRO A 207 10.05 -13.10 -17.85
C PRO A 207 9.35 -14.48 -17.68
N ALA A 208 8.02 -14.48 -17.79
CA ALA A 208 7.24 -15.72 -17.66
C ALA A 208 7.68 -16.83 -18.64
N ASP A 209 7.98 -16.48 -19.89
CA ASP A 209 8.43 -17.44 -20.91
C ASP A 209 9.77 -18.08 -20.53
N SER A 210 10.68 -17.32 -19.94
CA SER A 210 11.97 -17.81 -19.45
C SER A 210 11.84 -18.69 -18.20
N LEU A 211 10.74 -18.52 -17.46
CA LEU A 211 10.43 -19.31 -16.26
C LEU A 211 9.74 -20.63 -16.60
N ALA A 212 9.08 -20.76 -17.75
CA ALA A 212 8.34 -21.94 -18.15
C ALA A 212 9.13 -23.26 -18.05
N PRO A 213 10.44 -23.36 -18.45
CA PRO A 213 11.23 -24.57 -18.28
C PRO A 213 11.46 -24.99 -16.83
N TYR A 214 11.39 -24.07 -15.88
CA TYR A 214 11.52 -24.35 -14.45
C TYR A 214 10.24 -24.90 -13.85
N LEU A 215 9.09 -24.58 -14.45
CA LEU A 215 7.76 -24.97 -13.98
C LEU A 215 7.25 -26.26 -14.64
N ALA A 216 7.84 -26.70 -15.78
CA ALA A 216 7.31 -27.78 -16.62
C ALA A 216 7.03 -29.08 -15.84
N ASP A 217 7.90 -29.44 -14.88
CA ASP A 217 7.77 -30.66 -14.08
C ASP A 217 6.91 -30.48 -12.81
N HIS A 218 6.35 -29.28 -12.58
CA HIS A 218 5.68 -28.89 -11.33
C HIS A 218 4.36 -28.18 -11.54
N LEU A 219 3.73 -28.33 -12.70
CA LEU A 219 2.47 -27.63 -13.05
C LEU A 219 1.31 -27.94 -12.11
N ASP A 220 1.32 -29.09 -11.43
CA ASP A 220 0.29 -29.46 -10.44
C ASP A 220 0.50 -28.78 -9.07
N SER A 221 1.70 -28.25 -8.80
CA SER A 221 2.09 -27.73 -7.49
C SER A 221 2.55 -26.27 -7.50
N LEU A 222 2.83 -25.73 -8.68
CA LEU A 222 3.28 -24.35 -8.88
C LEU A 222 2.40 -23.65 -9.92
N SER A 223 2.19 -22.36 -9.72
CA SER A 223 1.43 -21.51 -10.66
C SER A 223 2.08 -20.14 -10.79
N ILE A 224 2.04 -19.56 -11.97
CA ILE A 224 2.32 -18.13 -12.14
C ILE A 224 1.16 -17.37 -11.50
N ALA A 225 1.47 -16.63 -10.46
CA ALA A 225 0.50 -15.86 -9.69
C ALA A 225 0.32 -14.44 -10.23
N SER A 226 1.39 -13.82 -10.74
CA SER A 226 1.36 -12.44 -11.22
C SER A 226 2.54 -12.15 -12.15
N LEU A 227 2.31 -11.24 -13.09
CA LEU A 227 3.30 -10.66 -14.00
C LEU A 227 3.48 -9.19 -13.63
N ASN A 228 4.40 -8.90 -12.71
CA ASN A 228 4.54 -7.55 -12.15
C ASN A 228 5.32 -6.60 -13.07
N ALA A 229 6.24 -7.15 -13.88
CA ALA A 229 6.99 -6.42 -14.88
C ALA A 229 7.39 -7.39 -16.02
N PRO A 230 7.86 -6.89 -17.16
CA PRO A 230 8.32 -7.75 -18.27
C PRO A 230 9.39 -8.77 -17.85
N ASP A 231 10.17 -8.45 -16.83
CA ASP A 231 11.27 -9.25 -16.28
C ASP A 231 11.04 -9.68 -14.82
N GLN A 232 9.80 -9.58 -14.33
CA GLN A 232 9.47 -9.96 -12.95
C GLN A 232 8.17 -10.75 -12.89
N THR A 233 8.30 -12.02 -12.56
CA THR A 233 7.19 -12.98 -12.44
C THR A 233 7.07 -13.47 -11.00
N VAL A 234 5.83 -13.56 -10.48
CA VAL A 234 5.56 -14.16 -9.17
C VAL A 234 5.05 -15.58 -9.35
N VAL A 235 5.64 -16.52 -8.60
CA VAL A 235 5.21 -17.92 -8.55
C VAL A 235 4.64 -18.22 -7.16
N ALA A 236 3.52 -18.92 -7.13
CA ALA A 236 2.85 -19.41 -5.93
C ALA A 236 2.67 -20.92 -5.97
N GLY A 237 2.67 -21.56 -4.82
CA GLY A 237 2.44 -23.01 -4.73
C GLY A 237 2.73 -23.61 -3.37
N ALA A 238 2.87 -24.93 -3.34
CA ALA A 238 3.20 -25.66 -2.12
C ALA A 238 4.58 -25.23 -1.58
N PRO A 239 4.75 -25.10 -0.26
CA PRO A 239 6.00 -24.59 0.34
C PRO A 239 7.25 -25.32 -0.09
N ASP A 240 7.19 -26.65 -0.18
CA ASP A 240 8.34 -27.50 -0.58
C ASP A 240 8.67 -27.29 -2.06
N ALA A 241 7.66 -27.21 -2.93
CA ALA A 241 7.86 -26.96 -4.36
C ALA A 241 8.44 -25.56 -4.62
N ILE A 242 7.97 -24.53 -3.91
CA ILE A 242 8.53 -23.18 -3.96
C ILE A 242 9.97 -23.17 -3.48
N THR A 243 10.29 -23.91 -2.41
CA THR A 243 11.67 -23.98 -1.89
C THR A 243 12.61 -24.66 -2.88
N ALA A 244 12.17 -25.76 -3.50
CA ALA A 244 12.94 -26.45 -4.54
C ALA A 244 13.17 -25.56 -5.76
N LEU A 245 12.13 -24.85 -6.23
CA LEU A 245 12.23 -23.91 -7.33
C LEU A 245 13.21 -22.77 -7.02
N ALA A 246 13.07 -22.13 -5.85
CA ALA A 246 13.97 -21.06 -5.44
C ALA A 246 15.43 -21.49 -5.45
N SER A 247 15.73 -22.67 -4.87
CA SER A 247 17.10 -23.23 -4.86
C SER A 247 17.63 -23.56 -6.24
N ARG A 248 16.76 -23.94 -7.19
CA ARG A 248 17.16 -24.17 -8.59
C ARG A 248 17.51 -22.87 -9.29
N LEU A 249 16.65 -21.86 -9.16
CA LEU A 249 16.84 -20.52 -9.74
C LEU A 249 18.10 -19.83 -9.19
N GLU A 250 18.34 -19.94 -7.88
CA GLU A 250 19.55 -19.39 -7.24
C GLU A 250 20.85 -20.03 -7.75
N ARG A 251 20.84 -21.34 -8.00
CA ARG A 251 22.00 -22.04 -8.63
C ARG A 251 22.27 -21.53 -10.05
N ASP A 252 21.22 -21.14 -10.76
CA ASP A 252 21.32 -20.59 -12.11
C ASP A 252 21.55 -19.06 -12.09
N ALA A 253 21.93 -18.50 -10.92
CA ALA A 253 22.20 -17.08 -10.68
C ALA A 253 20.99 -16.15 -10.96
N VAL A 254 19.77 -16.67 -10.87
CA VAL A 254 18.55 -15.87 -10.98
C VAL A 254 18.16 -15.32 -9.62
N ALA A 255 17.90 -14.01 -9.54
CA ALA A 255 17.49 -13.37 -8.31
C ALA A 255 16.05 -13.78 -7.93
N VAL A 256 15.88 -14.19 -6.66
CA VAL A 256 14.62 -14.63 -6.09
C VAL A 256 14.38 -13.91 -4.77
N VAL A 257 13.15 -13.43 -4.56
CA VAL A 257 12.71 -12.82 -3.29
C VAL A 257 11.50 -13.58 -2.76
N ARG A 258 11.58 -14.10 -1.54
CA ARG A 258 10.41 -14.70 -0.86
C ARG A 258 9.43 -13.59 -0.45
N ILE A 259 8.16 -13.79 -0.79
CA ILE A 259 7.09 -12.89 -0.38
C ILE A 259 6.59 -13.34 0.99
N ALA A 260 6.43 -12.39 1.92
CA ALA A 260 6.06 -12.67 3.31
C ALA A 260 4.53 -12.91 3.44
N VAL A 261 4.07 -14.05 2.91
CA VAL A 261 2.67 -14.52 2.98
C VAL A 261 2.62 -15.99 3.43
N GLU A 262 1.49 -16.41 3.97
CA GLU A 262 1.28 -17.77 4.49
C GLU A 262 0.51 -18.67 3.49
N HIS A 263 -0.04 -18.08 2.43
CA HIS A 263 -0.85 -18.78 1.43
C HIS A 263 -0.32 -18.54 0.02
N ALA A 264 -0.55 -19.50 -0.86
CA ALA A 264 -0.24 -19.41 -2.28
C ALA A 264 -1.39 -18.73 -3.03
N PHE A 265 -1.49 -17.41 -2.89
CA PHE A 265 -2.52 -16.64 -3.60
C PHE A 265 -2.38 -16.80 -5.12
N HIS A 266 -3.49 -16.69 -5.83
CA HIS A 266 -3.55 -16.82 -7.29
C HIS A 266 -3.04 -18.17 -7.82
N SER A 267 -3.26 -19.24 -7.03
CA SER A 267 -2.94 -20.62 -7.40
C SER A 267 -4.15 -21.54 -7.14
N PRO A 268 -4.14 -22.79 -7.60
CA PRO A 268 -5.19 -23.77 -7.28
C PRO A 268 -5.39 -24.01 -5.78
N LEU A 269 -4.45 -23.63 -4.92
CA LEU A 269 -4.59 -23.77 -3.45
C LEU A 269 -5.68 -22.85 -2.86
N VAL A 270 -6.18 -21.86 -3.60
CA VAL A 270 -7.31 -21.00 -3.17
C VAL A 270 -8.66 -21.48 -3.67
N LEU A 271 -8.73 -22.53 -4.48
CA LEU A 271 -9.99 -23.10 -4.99
C LEU A 271 -11.04 -23.43 -3.89
N PRO A 272 -10.64 -23.93 -2.69
CA PRO A 272 -11.61 -24.28 -1.65
C PRO A 272 -12.52 -23.14 -1.17
N VAL A 273 -12.21 -21.88 -1.48
CA VAL A 273 -12.98 -20.71 -1.05
C VAL A 273 -13.73 -19.99 -2.17
N LEU A 274 -13.56 -20.42 -3.43
CA LEU A 274 -14.10 -19.68 -4.59
C LEU A 274 -15.61 -19.65 -4.63
N ASP A 275 -16.29 -20.76 -4.37
CA ASP A 275 -17.76 -20.82 -4.44
C ASP A 275 -18.41 -19.86 -3.45
N GLU A 276 -17.88 -19.77 -2.23
CA GLU A 276 -18.41 -18.86 -1.21
C GLU A 276 -18.07 -17.40 -1.52
N LEU A 277 -16.88 -17.14 -2.06
CA LEU A 277 -16.51 -15.80 -2.52
C LEU A 277 -17.38 -15.36 -3.70
N GLU A 278 -17.71 -16.26 -4.63
CA GLU A 278 -18.61 -15.96 -5.73
C GLU A 278 -20.04 -15.65 -5.22
N GLN A 279 -20.55 -16.43 -4.28
CA GLN A 279 -21.84 -16.16 -3.67
C GLN A 279 -21.87 -14.81 -2.95
N LEU A 280 -20.82 -14.49 -2.18
CA LEU A 280 -20.69 -13.20 -1.51
C LEU A 280 -20.62 -12.06 -2.54
N TRP A 281 -19.80 -12.23 -3.60
CA TRP A 281 -19.67 -11.21 -4.65
C TRP A 281 -21.01 -10.87 -5.31
N ARG A 282 -21.87 -11.85 -5.53
CA ARG A 282 -23.21 -11.64 -6.10
C ARG A 282 -24.14 -10.79 -5.23
N THR A 283 -23.82 -10.61 -3.94
CA THR A 283 -24.58 -9.74 -3.01
C THR A 283 -24.06 -8.31 -2.98
N ILE A 284 -22.91 -8.03 -3.59
CA ILE A 284 -22.29 -6.70 -3.57
C ILE A 284 -22.91 -5.84 -4.66
N GLU A 285 -23.40 -4.67 -4.27
CA GLU A 285 -23.83 -3.66 -5.24
C GLU A 285 -22.62 -2.99 -5.88
N THR A 286 -22.52 -3.10 -7.19
CA THR A 286 -21.51 -2.40 -7.98
C THR A 286 -22.16 -1.34 -8.86
N ARG A 287 -21.38 -0.30 -9.20
CA ARG A 287 -21.79 0.81 -10.04
C ARG A 287 -20.71 1.06 -11.09
N ASP A 288 -21.07 1.79 -12.14
CA ASP A 288 -20.07 2.26 -13.08
C ASP A 288 -19.06 3.18 -12.39
N PRO A 289 -17.75 2.98 -12.58
CA PRO A 289 -16.72 3.80 -11.94
C PRO A 289 -16.76 5.24 -12.48
N VAL A 290 -16.65 6.21 -11.59
CA VAL A 290 -16.57 7.65 -11.95
C VAL A 290 -15.14 8.11 -12.22
N VAL A 291 -14.16 7.30 -11.84
CA VAL A 291 -12.74 7.45 -12.16
C VAL A 291 -12.29 6.21 -12.92
N PRO A 292 -11.52 6.34 -14.02
CA PRO A 292 -10.98 5.18 -14.73
C PRO A 292 -10.31 4.18 -13.79
N LEU A 293 -10.76 2.94 -13.83
CA LEU A 293 -10.26 1.83 -13.03
C LEU A 293 -9.51 0.85 -13.92
N ALA A 294 -8.27 0.55 -13.57
CA ALA A 294 -7.48 -0.50 -14.19
C ALA A 294 -7.13 -1.60 -13.17
N SER A 295 -7.10 -2.82 -13.66
CA SER A 295 -6.81 -4.05 -12.93
C SER A 295 -5.65 -4.81 -13.59
#